data_34dac3a17fdd384455d47acef11885d9
#
_entry.id   34dac3a17fdd384455d47acef11885d9
#
_cell.length_a   1.000
_cell.length_b   1.000
_cell.length_c   1.000
_cell.angle_alpha   90.00
_cell.angle_beta   90.00
_cell.angle_gamma   90.00
#
_symmetry.space_group_name_H-M   'P 1'
#
loop_
_entity.id
_entity.type
_entity.pdbx_description
1 polymer ?
#
loop_
_entity_poly.entity_id
_entity_poly.type
_entity_poly.pdbx_seq_one_letter_code
_entity_poly.pdbx_strand_id
1 'polypeptide(L)'
;LSWVRELFLGDSIAQTVLIYGLVIAIGIWIGRLKIFGVSLGVTWILFIGLLFSLLGLHVNDHFLHFLKEFGLILFVYTIGLQVGPGFFASLRQSALLNNLLTIAIVLMGVGITLIFYYFSDFSITTLTGVMSGAVTNTPGMGAAQSTAIDLKLNTKNINFIPLAYAIVYPFGVFGIILSMLILKKILRVNLEKERELHRKLDFIQKKRPVSIHLNLQNRQLIGKTFREL
;
A
#
# COMPACT_ATOMS: atom_id res chain seq x y z
N LEU A 1 5.68 -36.73 18.76
CA LEU A 1 4.79 -35.93 17.89
C LEU A 1 3.86 -34.95 18.67
N SER A 2 3.80 -35.05 20.02
CA SER A 2 3.00 -34.14 20.87
C SER A 2 3.44 -32.67 20.75
N TRP A 3 4.73 -32.41 20.75
CA TRP A 3 5.31 -31.07 20.63
C TRP A 3 4.96 -30.37 19.30
N VAL A 4 4.84 -31.12 18.19
CA VAL A 4 4.43 -30.55 16.90
C VAL A 4 2.96 -30.11 16.98
N ARG A 5 2.12 -30.92 17.63
CA ARG A 5 0.71 -30.58 17.82
C ARG A 5 0.55 -29.35 18.73
N GLU A 6 1.34 -29.25 19.79
CA GLU A 6 1.37 -28.09 20.66
C GLU A 6 1.85 -26.83 19.95
N LEU A 7 2.83 -26.96 19.00
CA LEU A 7 3.36 -25.86 18.23
C LEU A 7 2.32 -25.29 17.23
N PHE A 8 1.36 -26.10 16.74
CA PHE A 8 0.34 -25.66 15.77
C PHE A 8 -1.03 -25.40 16.40
N LEU A 9 -1.35 -26.03 17.51
CA LEU A 9 -2.68 -25.99 18.14
C LEU A 9 -2.62 -25.49 19.59
N GLY A 10 -1.43 -25.11 20.10
CA GLY A 10 -1.26 -24.48 21.39
C GLY A 10 -1.71 -23.01 21.34
N ASP A 11 -1.75 -22.33 22.48
CA ASP A 11 -2.06 -20.90 22.59
C ASP A 11 -0.82 -20.14 23.07
N SER A 12 0.30 -20.31 22.33
CA SER A 12 1.60 -19.74 22.70
C SER A 12 2.02 -18.62 21.75
N ILE A 13 2.86 -17.72 22.25
CA ILE A 13 3.49 -16.68 21.43
C ILE A 13 4.31 -17.33 20.29
N ALA A 14 5.04 -18.41 20.59
CA ALA A 14 5.85 -19.12 19.60
C ALA A 14 5.00 -19.67 18.45
N GLN A 15 3.84 -20.25 18.75
CA GLN A 15 2.86 -20.71 17.77
C GLN A 15 2.37 -19.53 16.90
N THR A 16 2.01 -18.42 17.53
CA THR A 16 1.53 -17.23 16.79
C THR A 16 2.60 -16.73 15.82
N VAL A 17 3.85 -16.61 16.25
CA VAL A 17 4.97 -16.19 15.40
C VAL A 17 5.18 -17.17 14.23
N LEU A 18 5.09 -18.48 14.50
CA LEU A 18 5.24 -19.50 13.47
C LEU A 18 4.10 -19.43 12.43
N ILE A 19 2.84 -19.31 12.87
CA ILE A 19 1.69 -19.19 11.97
C ILE A 19 1.83 -17.93 11.11
N TYR A 20 2.16 -16.78 11.70
CA TYR A 20 2.39 -15.55 10.94
C TYR A 20 3.55 -15.67 9.95
N GLY A 21 4.66 -16.29 10.38
CA GLY A 21 5.79 -16.55 9.50
C GLY A 21 5.40 -17.39 8.28
N LEU A 22 4.61 -18.46 8.49
CA LEU A 22 4.10 -19.31 7.41
C LEU A 22 3.12 -18.56 6.49
N VAL A 23 2.17 -17.81 7.06
CA VAL A 23 1.20 -17.00 6.30
C VAL A 23 1.92 -15.98 5.41
N ILE A 24 2.91 -15.27 5.97
CA ILE A 24 3.71 -14.30 5.23
C ILE A 24 4.56 -14.99 4.14
N ALA A 25 5.24 -16.09 4.47
CA ALA A 25 6.10 -16.80 3.52
C ALA A 25 5.31 -17.36 2.33
N ILE A 26 4.19 -18.04 2.61
CA ILE A 26 3.30 -18.60 1.59
C ILE A 26 2.64 -17.48 0.78
N GLY A 27 2.16 -16.43 1.45
CA GLY A 27 1.54 -15.27 0.81
C GLY A 27 2.47 -14.55 -0.17
N ILE A 28 3.73 -14.32 0.23
CA ILE A 28 4.74 -13.71 -0.65
C ILE A 28 5.09 -14.66 -1.81
N TRP A 29 5.21 -15.95 -1.55
CA TRP A 29 5.53 -16.93 -2.58
C TRP A 29 4.45 -16.99 -3.65
N ILE A 30 3.18 -17.12 -3.26
CA ILE A 30 2.01 -17.09 -4.17
C ILE A 30 1.88 -15.72 -4.84
N GLY A 31 2.15 -14.64 -4.10
CA GLY A 31 2.08 -13.26 -4.61
C GLY A 31 3.03 -12.96 -5.78
N ARG A 32 4.04 -13.80 -6.02
CA ARG A 32 4.92 -13.72 -7.20
C ARG A 32 4.26 -14.25 -8.47
N LEU A 33 3.19 -15.05 -8.34
CA LEU A 33 2.44 -15.57 -9.48
C LEU A 33 1.69 -14.44 -10.17
N LYS A 34 1.82 -14.38 -11.49
CA LYS A 34 1.07 -13.43 -12.32
C LYS A 34 -0.13 -14.14 -12.93
N ILE A 35 -1.33 -13.69 -12.60
CA ILE A 35 -2.57 -14.19 -13.19
C ILE A 35 -3.02 -13.16 -14.21
N PHE A 36 -3.16 -13.55 -15.48
CA PHE A 36 -3.46 -12.64 -16.60
C PHE A 36 -2.53 -11.43 -16.71
N GLY A 37 -1.25 -11.58 -16.33
CA GLY A 37 -0.26 -10.50 -16.36
C GLY A 37 -0.30 -9.56 -15.15
N VAL A 38 -1.24 -9.75 -14.22
CA VAL A 38 -1.40 -8.97 -12.99
C VAL A 38 -0.94 -9.81 -11.79
N SER A 39 -0.14 -9.22 -10.91
CA SER A 39 0.26 -9.82 -9.64
C SER A 39 -0.48 -9.11 -8.50
N LEU A 40 -1.15 -9.88 -7.65
CA LEU A 40 -1.76 -9.36 -6.42
C LEU A 40 -0.72 -9.07 -5.31
N GLY A 41 0.55 -9.45 -5.56
CA GLY A 41 1.66 -9.13 -4.67
C GLY A 41 1.43 -9.59 -3.23
N VAL A 42 1.76 -8.70 -2.29
CA VAL A 42 1.65 -8.96 -0.84
C VAL A 42 0.21 -9.16 -0.34
N THR A 43 -0.80 -8.86 -1.14
CA THR A 43 -2.20 -9.05 -0.77
C THR A 43 -2.56 -10.53 -0.55
N TRP A 44 -1.83 -11.44 -1.18
CA TRP A 44 -2.01 -12.87 -0.93
C TRP A 44 -1.80 -13.26 0.54
N ILE A 45 -1.03 -12.49 1.30
CA ILE A 45 -0.86 -12.69 2.75
C ILE A 45 -2.21 -12.64 3.47
N LEU A 46 -3.09 -11.69 3.10
CA LEU A 46 -4.44 -11.58 3.65
C LEU A 46 -5.26 -12.86 3.36
N PHE A 47 -5.28 -13.31 2.11
CA PHE A 47 -6.05 -14.48 1.73
C PHE A 47 -5.53 -15.78 2.37
N ILE A 48 -4.21 -15.92 2.48
CA ILE A 48 -3.61 -17.07 3.19
C ILE A 48 -3.94 -17.00 4.69
N GLY A 49 -3.91 -15.80 5.30
CA GLY A 49 -4.33 -15.61 6.69
C GLY A 49 -5.79 -16.01 6.92
N LEU A 50 -6.71 -15.62 6.02
CA LEU A 50 -8.11 -16.05 6.06
C LEU A 50 -8.24 -17.57 5.92
N LEU A 51 -7.49 -18.19 5.01
CA LEU A 51 -7.49 -19.64 4.83
C LEU A 51 -7.03 -20.37 6.10
N PHE A 52 -5.96 -19.90 6.74
CA PHE A 52 -5.46 -20.46 7.99
C PHE A 52 -6.49 -20.31 9.12
N SER A 53 -7.18 -19.19 9.20
CA SER A 53 -8.28 -18.97 10.14
C SER A 53 -9.45 -19.94 9.88
N LEU A 54 -9.83 -20.16 8.62
CA LEU A 54 -10.86 -21.15 8.25
C LEU A 54 -10.46 -22.57 8.58
N LEU A 55 -9.17 -22.91 8.55
CA LEU A 55 -8.64 -24.21 8.96
C LEU A 55 -8.61 -24.39 10.49
N GLY A 56 -9.09 -23.39 11.25
CA GLY A 56 -9.16 -23.45 12.71
C GLY A 56 -7.84 -23.17 13.42
N LEU A 57 -6.85 -22.59 12.72
CA LEU A 57 -5.60 -22.15 13.34
C LEU A 57 -5.86 -20.81 14.03
N HIS A 58 -5.98 -20.87 15.33
CA HIS A 58 -6.15 -19.69 16.17
C HIS A 58 -4.78 -19.16 16.63
N VAL A 59 -4.71 -17.88 16.88
CA VAL A 59 -3.51 -17.20 17.39
C VAL A 59 -3.87 -16.47 18.68
N ASN A 60 -2.87 -16.23 19.53
CA ASN A 60 -3.08 -15.52 20.77
C ASN A 60 -3.54 -14.08 20.52
N ASP A 61 -4.73 -13.72 21.01
CA ASP A 61 -5.39 -12.44 20.74
C ASP A 61 -4.60 -11.24 21.25
N HIS A 62 -3.95 -11.35 22.41
CA HIS A 62 -3.15 -10.26 22.95
C HIS A 62 -1.92 -9.96 22.10
N PHE A 63 -1.25 -11.02 21.64
CA PHE A 63 -0.09 -10.87 20.79
C PHE A 63 -0.49 -10.42 19.37
N LEU A 64 -1.63 -10.87 18.87
CA LEU A 64 -2.22 -10.40 17.63
C LEU A 64 -2.47 -8.89 17.64
N HIS A 65 -3.05 -8.38 18.73
CA HIS A 65 -3.31 -6.94 18.88
C HIS A 65 -1.99 -6.14 18.85
N PHE A 66 -0.99 -6.58 19.57
CA PHE A 66 0.34 -5.96 19.55
C PHE A 66 0.95 -5.96 18.14
N LEU A 67 0.94 -7.11 17.44
CA LEU A 67 1.49 -7.21 16.08
C LEU A 67 0.78 -6.29 15.09
N LYS A 68 -0.53 -6.14 15.23
CA LYS A 68 -1.35 -5.28 14.37
C LYS A 68 -0.99 -3.80 14.56
N GLU A 69 -0.91 -3.33 15.80
CA GLU A 69 -0.52 -1.95 16.11
C GLU A 69 0.92 -1.66 15.70
N PHE A 70 1.84 -2.55 16.08
CA PHE A 70 3.24 -2.42 15.71
C PHE A 70 3.44 -2.41 14.19
N GLY A 71 2.74 -3.30 13.47
CA GLY A 71 2.76 -3.34 12.01
C GLY A 71 2.22 -2.06 11.37
N LEU A 72 1.15 -1.48 11.93
CA LEU A 72 0.61 -0.21 11.47
C LEU A 72 1.59 0.94 11.68
N ILE A 73 2.22 1.00 12.85
CA ILE A 73 3.25 2.03 13.16
C ILE A 73 4.42 1.91 12.19
N LEU A 74 4.97 0.70 11.99
CA LEU A 74 6.07 0.47 11.05
C LEU A 74 5.69 0.84 9.62
N PHE A 75 4.46 0.54 9.21
CA PHE A 75 3.96 0.88 7.89
C PHE A 75 3.92 2.40 7.70
N VAL A 76 3.30 3.14 8.62
CA VAL A 76 3.21 4.61 8.56
C VAL A 76 4.60 5.24 8.59
N TYR A 77 5.48 4.75 9.46
CA TYR A 77 6.86 5.22 9.55
C TYR A 77 7.64 5.02 8.23
N THR A 78 7.53 3.83 7.66
CA THR A 78 8.23 3.49 6.40
C THR A 78 7.72 4.35 5.23
N ILE A 79 6.41 4.54 5.13
CA ILE A 79 5.82 5.44 4.13
C ILE A 79 6.28 6.88 4.35
N GLY A 80 6.30 7.33 5.61
CA GLY A 80 6.80 8.67 5.96
C GLY A 80 8.25 8.89 5.52
N LEU A 81 9.12 7.91 5.73
CA LEU A 81 10.50 7.96 5.26
C LEU A 81 10.61 7.98 3.73
N GLN A 82 9.78 7.21 3.05
CA GLN A 82 9.80 7.10 1.59
C GLN A 82 9.26 8.37 0.91
N VAL A 83 8.17 8.92 1.41
CA VAL A 83 7.46 10.04 0.81
C VAL A 83 7.97 11.39 1.31
N GLY A 84 8.43 11.45 2.57
CA GLY A 84 8.80 12.67 3.26
C GLY A 84 9.77 13.57 2.50
N PRO A 85 10.90 13.08 1.95
CA PRO A 85 11.85 13.92 1.22
C PRO A 85 11.26 14.59 -0.03
N GLY A 86 10.29 13.92 -0.69
CA GLY A 86 9.60 14.44 -1.88
C GLY A 86 8.37 15.28 -1.57
N PHE A 87 7.82 15.17 -0.36
CA PHE A 87 6.54 15.77 -0.01
C PHE A 87 6.53 17.30 -0.15
N PHE A 88 7.50 17.98 0.45
CA PHE A 88 7.60 19.43 0.36
C PHE A 88 7.94 19.92 -1.05
N ALA A 89 8.70 19.14 -1.82
CA ALA A 89 8.97 19.43 -3.22
C ALA A 89 7.70 19.28 -4.08
N SER A 90 6.85 18.33 -3.76
CA SER A 90 5.58 18.08 -4.47
C SER A 90 4.51 19.14 -4.20
N LEU A 91 4.64 19.93 -3.14
CA LEU A 91 3.73 21.05 -2.84
C LEU A 91 4.01 22.31 -3.68
N ARG A 92 5.13 22.36 -4.43
CA ARG A 92 5.44 23.48 -5.30
C ARG A 92 4.62 23.45 -6.60
N GLN A 93 4.36 24.62 -7.17
CA GLN A 93 3.43 25.02 -8.25
C GLN A 93 2.91 23.95 -9.24
N SER A 94 3.71 22.99 -9.69
CA SER A 94 3.28 21.98 -10.66
C SER A 94 2.52 20.79 -10.04
N ALA A 95 2.62 20.58 -8.73
CA ALA A 95 2.00 19.48 -8.03
C ALA A 95 0.69 19.84 -7.31
N LEU A 96 0.38 21.13 -7.21
CA LEU A 96 -0.83 21.60 -6.52
C LEU A 96 -2.10 21.02 -7.15
N LEU A 97 -2.18 21.00 -8.47
CA LEU A 97 -3.31 20.43 -9.20
C LEU A 97 -3.46 18.92 -8.93
N ASN A 98 -2.36 18.18 -8.96
CA ASN A 98 -2.38 16.74 -8.68
C ASN A 98 -2.80 16.45 -7.23
N ASN A 99 -2.32 17.24 -6.28
CA ASN A 99 -2.71 17.12 -4.88
C ASN A 99 -4.21 17.43 -4.68
N LEU A 100 -4.72 18.47 -5.34
CA LEU A 100 -6.14 18.82 -5.31
C LEU A 100 -7.01 17.70 -5.91
N LEU A 101 -6.61 17.13 -7.04
CA LEU A 101 -7.28 16.00 -7.66
C LEU A 101 -7.28 14.77 -6.74
N THR A 102 -6.15 14.48 -6.08
CA THR A 102 -6.07 13.38 -5.12
C THR A 102 -7.03 13.57 -3.95
N ILE A 103 -7.06 14.78 -3.38
CA ILE A 103 -8.02 15.12 -2.30
C ILE A 103 -9.45 14.96 -2.80
N ALA A 104 -9.77 15.45 -3.99
CA ALA A 104 -11.10 15.34 -4.59
C ALA A 104 -11.53 13.87 -4.78
N ILE A 105 -10.62 13.00 -5.24
CA ILE A 105 -10.90 11.55 -5.39
C ILE A 105 -11.18 10.91 -4.02
N VAL A 106 -10.39 11.22 -3.00
CA VAL A 106 -10.61 10.69 -1.64
C VAL A 106 -11.94 11.17 -1.08
N LEU A 107 -12.24 12.47 -1.17
CA LEU A 107 -13.51 13.02 -0.69
C LEU A 107 -14.71 12.46 -1.44
N MET A 108 -14.58 12.23 -2.75
CA MET A 108 -15.62 11.58 -3.56
C MET A 108 -15.85 10.13 -3.10
N GLY A 109 -14.79 9.38 -2.80
CA GLY A 109 -14.90 8.02 -2.24
C GLY A 109 -15.64 8.00 -0.89
N VAL A 110 -15.28 8.92 0.00
CA VAL A 110 -15.98 9.11 1.29
C VAL A 110 -17.44 9.50 1.06
N GLY A 111 -17.70 10.46 0.17
CA GLY A 111 -19.05 10.90 -0.17
C GLY A 111 -19.94 9.78 -0.69
N ILE A 112 -19.42 8.96 -1.62
CA ILE A 112 -20.12 7.78 -2.12
C ILE A 112 -20.42 6.81 -0.98
N THR A 113 -19.46 6.56 -0.09
CA THR A 113 -19.64 5.66 1.07
C THR A 113 -20.75 6.17 1.99
N LEU A 114 -20.80 7.48 2.26
CA LEU A 114 -21.86 8.10 3.07
C LEU A 114 -23.23 8.04 2.38
N ILE A 115 -23.28 8.20 1.06
CA ILE A 115 -24.52 8.04 0.28
C ILE A 115 -25.02 6.60 0.44
N PHE A 116 -24.15 5.61 0.26
CA PHE A 116 -24.54 4.21 0.48
C PHE A 116 -24.99 3.95 1.91
N TYR A 117 -24.34 4.55 2.91
CA TYR A 117 -24.76 4.44 4.30
C TYR A 117 -26.18 4.96 4.52
N TYR A 118 -26.53 6.07 3.87
CA TYR A 118 -27.85 6.67 4.02
C TYR A 118 -28.97 5.89 3.31
N PHE A 119 -28.65 5.26 2.18
CA PHE A 119 -29.63 4.55 1.35
C PHE A 119 -29.64 3.02 1.56
N SER A 120 -28.78 2.47 2.40
CA SER A 120 -28.71 1.02 2.67
C SER A 120 -28.73 0.74 4.18
N ASP A 121 -29.12 -0.48 4.53
CA ASP A 121 -29.11 -0.96 5.93
C ASP A 121 -27.73 -1.45 6.40
N PHE A 122 -26.67 -1.22 5.62
CA PHE A 122 -25.33 -1.61 5.99
C PHE A 122 -24.75 -0.75 7.11
N SER A 123 -24.07 -1.40 8.06
CA SER A 123 -23.39 -0.66 9.12
C SER A 123 -22.23 0.17 8.56
N ILE A 124 -21.91 1.28 9.22
CA ILE A 124 -20.76 2.12 8.83
C ILE A 124 -19.45 1.35 8.84
N THR A 125 -19.29 0.39 9.74
CA THR A 125 -18.12 -0.49 9.82
C THR A 125 -17.99 -1.36 8.58
N THR A 126 -19.10 -1.97 8.13
CA THR A 126 -19.13 -2.74 6.88
C THR A 126 -18.75 -1.88 5.69
N LEU A 127 -19.37 -0.71 5.56
CA LEU A 127 -19.10 0.21 4.45
C LEU A 127 -17.67 0.77 4.46
N THR A 128 -17.08 0.97 5.63
CA THR A 128 -15.67 1.35 5.74
C THR A 128 -14.75 0.24 5.24
N GLY A 129 -15.09 -1.03 5.52
CA GLY A 129 -14.42 -2.19 4.94
C GLY A 129 -14.57 -2.25 3.41
N VAL A 130 -15.79 -2.05 2.90
CA VAL A 130 -16.08 -1.97 1.45
C VAL A 130 -15.26 -0.87 0.78
N MET A 131 -15.28 0.34 1.32
CA MET A 131 -14.51 1.47 0.80
C MET A 131 -13.01 1.15 0.76
N SER A 132 -12.46 0.66 1.87
CA SER A 132 -11.03 0.32 1.95
C SER A 132 -10.66 -0.79 0.96
N GLY A 133 -11.53 -1.78 0.76
CA GLY A 133 -11.35 -2.85 -0.23
C GLY A 133 -11.42 -2.35 -1.66
N ALA A 134 -12.40 -1.50 -1.98
CA ALA A 134 -12.59 -0.93 -3.33
C ALA A 134 -11.40 -0.09 -3.80
N VAL A 135 -10.77 0.64 -2.88
CA VAL A 135 -9.55 1.43 -3.19
C VAL A 135 -8.25 0.71 -2.82
N THR A 136 -8.33 -0.58 -2.48
CA THR A 136 -7.18 -1.43 -2.11
C THR A 136 -6.32 -0.86 -0.97
N ASN A 137 -6.95 -0.16 -0.02
CA ASN A 137 -6.29 0.52 1.09
C ASN A 137 -6.25 -0.35 2.36
N THR A 138 -5.34 -1.31 2.42
CA THR A 138 -5.13 -2.18 3.60
C THR A 138 -4.82 -1.40 4.89
N PRO A 139 -3.96 -0.37 4.88
CA PRO A 139 -3.71 0.44 6.07
C PRO A 139 -4.96 1.19 6.56
N GLY A 140 -5.78 1.69 5.64
CA GLY A 140 -7.05 2.33 5.97
C GLY A 140 -8.00 1.37 6.68
N MET A 141 -8.06 0.10 6.24
CA MET A 141 -8.80 -0.96 6.94
C MET A 141 -8.26 -1.16 8.36
N GLY A 142 -6.93 -1.24 8.53
CA GLY A 142 -6.31 -1.41 9.85
C GLY A 142 -6.62 -0.24 10.79
N ALA A 143 -6.50 1.01 10.31
CA ALA A 143 -6.84 2.20 11.06
C ALA A 143 -8.33 2.23 11.47
N ALA A 144 -9.22 1.84 10.54
CA ALA A 144 -10.66 1.74 10.83
C ALA A 144 -10.98 0.72 11.92
N GLN A 145 -10.29 -0.43 11.91
CA GLN A 145 -10.45 -1.44 12.97
C GLN A 145 -9.95 -0.90 14.33
N SER A 146 -8.79 -0.26 14.39
CA SER A 146 -8.26 0.32 15.63
C SER A 146 -9.22 1.38 16.17
N THR A 147 -9.69 2.29 15.32
CA THR A 147 -10.69 3.30 15.72
C THR A 147 -11.99 2.66 16.24
N ALA A 148 -12.46 1.58 15.59
CA ALA A 148 -13.68 0.90 16.03
C ALA A 148 -13.51 0.21 17.40
N ILE A 149 -12.30 -0.30 17.71
CA ILE A 149 -11.95 -0.83 19.03
C ILE A 149 -11.94 0.30 20.07
N ASP A 150 -11.28 1.42 19.77
CA ASP A 150 -11.19 2.58 20.67
C ASP A 150 -12.57 3.16 21.01
N LEU A 151 -13.46 3.17 20.04
CA LEU A 151 -14.87 3.56 20.19
C LEU A 151 -15.73 2.49 20.90
N LYS A 152 -15.12 1.37 21.31
CA LYS A 152 -15.79 0.24 21.99
C LYS A 152 -17.02 -0.28 21.24
N LEU A 153 -16.95 -0.32 19.92
CA LEU A 153 -18.01 -0.86 19.09
C LEU A 153 -18.16 -2.37 19.33
N ASN A 154 -19.34 -2.91 18.98
CA ASN A 154 -19.59 -4.35 19.11
C ASN A 154 -18.59 -5.16 18.28
N THR A 155 -18.03 -6.23 18.87
CA THR A 155 -17.04 -7.11 18.23
C THR A 155 -17.50 -7.63 16.87
N LYS A 156 -18.78 -7.95 16.71
CA LYS A 156 -19.35 -8.35 15.42
C LYS A 156 -19.14 -7.26 14.36
N ASN A 157 -19.43 -6.02 14.71
CA ASN A 157 -19.28 -4.87 13.79
C ASN A 157 -17.81 -4.65 13.41
N ILE A 158 -16.88 -4.82 14.36
CA ILE A 158 -15.44 -4.71 14.11
C ILE A 158 -14.97 -5.78 13.13
N ASN A 159 -15.43 -7.02 13.31
CA ASN A 159 -15.06 -8.15 12.45
C ASN A 159 -15.61 -8.04 11.02
N PHE A 160 -16.67 -7.27 10.80
CA PHE A 160 -17.19 -7.00 9.45
C PHE A 160 -16.26 -6.11 8.62
N ILE A 161 -15.40 -5.30 9.23
CA ILE A 161 -14.46 -4.43 8.50
C ILE A 161 -13.52 -5.26 7.61
N PRO A 162 -12.70 -6.19 8.14
CA PRO A 162 -11.80 -7.00 7.31
C PRO A 162 -12.53 -7.98 6.40
N LEU A 163 -13.71 -8.46 6.81
CA LEU A 163 -14.51 -9.35 5.98
C LEU A 163 -15.01 -8.64 4.72
N ALA A 164 -15.62 -7.46 4.88
CA ALA A 164 -16.10 -6.65 3.76
C ALA A 164 -14.93 -6.22 2.86
N TYR A 165 -13.80 -5.83 3.46
CA TYR A 165 -12.57 -5.53 2.73
C TYR A 165 -12.14 -6.72 1.85
N ALA A 166 -12.03 -7.92 2.41
CA ALA A 166 -11.55 -9.09 1.69
C ALA A 166 -12.46 -9.47 0.51
N ILE A 167 -13.78 -9.34 0.68
CA ILE A 167 -14.76 -9.63 -0.38
C ILE A 167 -14.62 -8.61 -1.53
N VAL A 168 -14.47 -7.32 -1.21
CA VAL A 168 -14.48 -6.24 -2.21
C VAL A 168 -13.12 -6.03 -2.87
N TYR A 169 -12.04 -6.37 -2.17
CA TYR A 169 -10.67 -6.13 -2.64
C TYR A 169 -10.38 -6.64 -4.07
N PRO A 170 -10.72 -7.89 -4.46
CA PRO A 170 -10.50 -8.37 -5.81
C PRO A 170 -11.20 -7.51 -6.86
N PHE A 171 -12.43 -7.07 -6.57
CA PHE A 171 -13.20 -6.18 -7.46
C PHE A 171 -12.56 -4.79 -7.54
N GLY A 172 -11.99 -4.29 -6.43
CA GLY A 172 -11.21 -3.05 -6.40
C GLY A 172 -9.99 -3.11 -7.34
N VAL A 173 -9.20 -4.18 -7.27
CA VAL A 173 -8.06 -4.40 -8.17
C VAL A 173 -8.50 -4.44 -9.63
N PHE A 174 -9.55 -5.23 -9.94
CA PHE A 174 -10.12 -5.30 -11.28
C PHE A 174 -10.64 -3.94 -11.75
N GLY A 175 -11.35 -3.22 -10.90
CA GLY A 175 -11.90 -1.90 -11.19
C GLY A 175 -10.83 -0.88 -11.53
N ILE A 176 -9.74 -0.84 -10.78
CA ILE A 176 -8.62 0.06 -11.03
C ILE A 176 -7.95 -0.26 -12.38
N ILE A 177 -7.69 -1.54 -12.67
CA ILE A 177 -7.09 -1.94 -13.95
C ILE A 177 -8.02 -1.59 -15.11
N LEU A 178 -9.31 -1.92 -14.98
CA LEU A 178 -10.30 -1.65 -16.00
C LEU A 178 -10.45 -0.14 -16.26
N SER A 179 -10.51 0.67 -15.20
CA SER A 179 -10.60 2.12 -15.32
C SER A 179 -9.38 2.72 -16.03
N MET A 180 -8.17 2.22 -15.74
CA MET A 180 -6.95 2.64 -16.44
C MET A 180 -6.98 2.27 -17.91
N LEU A 181 -7.46 1.07 -18.27
CA LEU A 181 -7.60 0.65 -19.67
C LEU A 181 -8.64 1.48 -20.41
N ILE A 182 -9.78 1.78 -19.78
CA ILE A 182 -10.83 2.63 -20.31
C ILE A 182 -10.31 4.05 -20.54
N LEU A 183 -9.67 4.64 -19.54
CA LEU A 183 -9.08 5.99 -19.65
C LEU A 183 -8.03 6.06 -20.75
N LYS A 184 -7.14 5.08 -20.85
CA LYS A 184 -6.15 4.99 -21.93
C LYS A 184 -6.82 5.01 -23.30
N LYS A 185 -7.93 4.26 -23.46
CA LYS A 185 -8.67 4.19 -24.72
C LYS A 185 -9.41 5.48 -25.02
N ILE A 186 -10.10 6.08 -24.04
CA ILE A 186 -10.87 7.32 -24.19
C ILE A 186 -9.93 8.49 -24.51
N LEU A 187 -8.84 8.63 -23.74
CA LEU A 187 -7.88 9.72 -23.89
C LEU A 187 -6.89 9.48 -25.05
N ARG A 188 -6.98 8.33 -25.73
CA ARG A 188 -6.06 7.94 -26.82
C ARG A 188 -4.58 8.12 -26.48
N VAL A 189 -4.21 7.80 -25.22
CA VAL A 189 -2.85 7.97 -24.72
C VAL A 189 -1.89 7.03 -25.43
N ASN A 190 -0.86 7.60 -26.06
CA ASN A 190 0.24 6.83 -26.66
C ASN A 190 1.36 6.64 -25.63
N LEU A 191 1.38 5.46 -25.00
CA LEU A 191 2.33 5.12 -23.96
C LEU A 191 3.80 5.15 -24.42
N GLU A 192 4.09 4.93 -25.68
CA GLU A 192 5.46 4.97 -26.21
C GLU A 192 5.98 6.42 -26.27
N LYS A 193 5.15 7.35 -26.76
CA LYS A 193 5.50 8.79 -26.76
C LYS A 193 5.68 9.33 -25.35
N GLU A 194 4.80 8.94 -24.42
CA GLU A 194 4.91 9.34 -23.01
C GLU A 194 6.16 8.77 -22.35
N ARG A 195 6.49 7.50 -22.60
CA ARG A 195 7.73 6.88 -22.12
C ARG A 195 8.98 7.59 -22.64
N GLU A 196 9.01 7.94 -23.92
CA GLU A 196 10.13 8.70 -24.48
C GLU A 196 10.26 10.09 -23.87
N LEU A 197 9.14 10.78 -23.65
CA LEU A 197 9.11 12.09 -23.02
C LEU A 197 9.65 12.02 -21.58
N HIS A 198 9.15 11.08 -20.78
CA HIS A 198 9.64 10.84 -19.42
C HIS A 198 11.12 10.46 -19.40
N ARG A 199 11.57 9.61 -20.31
CA ARG A 199 12.98 9.22 -20.41
C ARG A 199 13.89 10.41 -20.73
N LYS A 200 13.43 11.33 -21.60
CA LYS A 200 14.15 12.59 -21.89
C LYS A 200 14.19 13.52 -20.68
N LEU A 201 13.06 13.67 -19.97
CA LEU A 201 12.98 14.49 -18.77
C LEU A 201 13.84 13.92 -17.62
N ASP A 202 13.81 12.62 -17.39
CA ASP A 202 14.66 11.94 -16.41
C ASP A 202 16.15 12.08 -16.75
N PHE A 203 16.51 12.04 -18.03
CA PHE A 203 17.88 12.23 -18.48
C PHE A 203 18.36 13.67 -18.23
N ILE A 204 17.49 14.66 -18.38
CA ILE A 204 17.78 16.06 -18.09
C ILE A 204 17.89 16.29 -16.58
N GLN A 205 17.01 15.71 -15.77
CA GLN A 205 17.02 15.83 -14.30
C GLN A 205 18.16 15.06 -13.64
N LYS A 206 18.58 13.92 -14.21
CA LYS A 206 19.69 13.09 -13.69
C LYS A 206 21.08 13.61 -14.04
N LYS A 207 21.22 14.72 -14.74
CA LYS A 207 22.50 15.45 -14.81
C LYS A 207 22.84 16.07 -13.43
N ARG A 208 23.03 15.22 -12.42
CA ARG A 208 23.71 15.65 -11.21
C ARG A 208 25.14 16.02 -11.60
N PRO A 209 25.65 17.17 -11.15
CA PRO A 209 27.06 17.48 -11.36
C PRO A 209 27.89 16.34 -10.76
N VAL A 210 28.64 15.68 -11.60
CA VAL A 210 29.58 14.64 -11.15
C VAL A 210 30.80 15.38 -10.65
N SER A 211 31.14 15.23 -9.38
CA SER A 211 32.39 15.74 -8.84
C SER A 211 33.54 14.87 -9.39
N ILE A 212 34.34 15.43 -10.27
CA ILE A 212 35.52 14.76 -10.83
C ILE A 212 36.75 15.41 -10.16
N HIS A 213 37.53 14.60 -9.46
CA HIS A 213 38.82 15.02 -8.97
C HIS A 213 39.83 15.00 -10.13
N LEU A 214 40.21 16.18 -10.62
CA LEU A 214 41.20 16.31 -11.66
C LEU A 214 42.53 16.72 -11.03
N ASN A 215 43.59 16.02 -11.37
CA ASN A 215 44.95 16.41 -11.02
C ASN A 215 45.53 17.25 -12.19
N LEU A 216 45.64 18.57 -11.97
CA LEU A 216 46.15 19.52 -12.96
C LEU A 216 47.66 19.36 -13.06
N GLN A 217 48.15 18.67 -14.07
CA GLN A 217 49.59 18.54 -14.34
C GLN A 217 50.15 19.65 -15.25
N ASN A 218 49.27 20.38 -15.96
CA ASN A 218 49.68 21.43 -16.84
C ASN A 218 49.78 22.77 -16.07
N ARG A 219 51.02 23.26 -15.87
CA ARG A 219 51.32 24.48 -15.15
C ARG A 219 50.71 25.75 -15.77
N GLN A 220 50.40 25.74 -17.06
CA GLN A 220 49.79 26.90 -17.76
C GLN A 220 48.30 27.10 -17.40
N LEU A 221 47.67 26.12 -16.75
CA LEU A 221 46.29 26.19 -16.30
C LEU A 221 46.13 26.62 -14.84
N ILE A 222 47.25 26.66 -14.10
CA ILE A 222 47.24 27.04 -12.69
C ILE A 222 46.94 28.53 -12.57
N GLY A 223 45.90 28.88 -11.82
CA GLY A 223 45.47 30.26 -11.56
C GLY A 223 44.49 30.83 -12.59
N LYS A 224 44.09 30.05 -13.62
CA LYS A 224 43.04 30.45 -14.57
C LYS A 224 41.66 29.94 -14.11
N THR A 225 40.64 30.74 -14.34
CA THR A 225 39.27 30.35 -14.13
C THR A 225 38.74 29.50 -15.31
N PHE A 226 37.72 28.67 -15.09
CA PHE A 226 37.04 27.90 -16.15
C PHE A 226 36.49 28.77 -17.30
N ARG A 227 36.40 30.08 -17.12
CA ARG A 227 35.96 31.04 -18.13
C ARG A 227 37.11 31.55 -19.03
N GLU A 228 38.35 31.34 -18.60
CA GLU A 228 39.58 31.77 -19.27
C GLU A 228 40.28 30.58 -19.97
N LEU A 229 39.71 29.38 -19.86
CA LEU A 229 40.09 28.16 -20.54
C LEU A 229 39.19 27.91 -21.75
#